data_96bfda00c1dafe3bc99ae654e6e2a6ed
#
_entry.id   96bfda00c1dafe3bc99ae654e6e2a6ed
#
_cell.length_a   1.000
_cell.length_b   1.000
_cell.length_c   1.000
_cell.angle_alpha   90.00
_cell.angle_beta   90.00
_cell.angle_gamma   90.00
#
_symmetry.space_group_name_H-M   'P 1'
#
loop_
_entity.id
_entity.type
_entity.pdbx_description
1 polymer ?
#
loop_
_entity_poly.entity_id
_entity_poly.type
_entity_poly.pdbx_seq_one_letter_code
_entity_poly.pdbx_strand_id
1 'polypeptide(L)'
;RRARTTALTSFLALGLAGAILTLGQRWDMSWAGFLIIFLGAAAARMGATTYQAHVSRLMPMHRLDAPHGFRHFWTHAASGDFRRFLLFSGLMHFAVLLSGPFFVMYLLRDLHWSYLQYAGWMASSIVAQFLTLGPWGRIGDRYGNRALLGMTASAVPFLPMGYLLSEHYLFLLTVNFFGGVIWAGLSLGLQNYVFDSL
;
A
#
# COMPACT_ATOMS: atom_id res chain seq x y z
N ARG A 1 -13.43 10.44 1.17
CA ARG A 1 -14.12 9.49 2.07
C ARG A 1 -13.54 8.07 1.94
N ARG A 2 -13.39 7.50 0.73
CA ARG A 2 -12.90 6.12 0.48
C ARG A 2 -11.52 5.84 1.11
N ALA A 3 -10.56 6.74 0.94
CA ALA A 3 -9.21 6.57 1.50
C ALA A 3 -9.19 6.53 3.04
N ARG A 4 -10.05 7.32 3.70
CA ARG A 4 -10.19 7.31 5.16
C ARG A 4 -10.78 6.00 5.67
N THR A 5 -11.79 5.46 5.01
CA THR A 5 -12.37 4.16 5.39
C THR A 5 -11.35 3.04 5.21
N THR A 6 -10.60 3.03 4.12
CA THR A 6 -9.54 2.03 3.89
C THR A 6 -8.44 2.09 4.96
N ALA A 7 -7.99 3.30 5.34
CA ALA A 7 -6.99 3.44 6.39
C ALA A 7 -7.50 2.95 7.76
N LEU A 8 -8.75 3.29 8.13
CA LEU A 8 -9.37 2.83 9.36
C LEU A 8 -9.52 1.31 9.41
N THR A 9 -10.01 0.70 8.32
CA THR A 9 -10.16 -0.77 8.25
C THR A 9 -8.81 -1.48 8.30
N SER A 10 -7.78 -0.94 7.66
CA SER A 10 -6.41 -1.48 7.74
C SER A 10 -5.84 -1.41 9.15
N PHE A 11 -6.04 -0.30 9.84
CA PHE A 11 -5.59 -0.12 11.22
C PHE A 11 -6.29 -1.10 12.18
N LEU A 12 -7.61 -1.24 12.06
CA LEU A 12 -8.38 -2.19 12.85
C LEU A 12 -7.96 -3.64 12.58
N ALA A 13 -7.77 -4.00 11.30
CA ALA A 13 -7.33 -5.35 10.92
C ALA A 13 -5.94 -5.66 11.47
N LEU A 14 -5.00 -4.70 11.44
CA LEU A 14 -3.66 -4.86 11.99
C LEU A 14 -3.68 -5.03 13.51
N GLY A 15 -4.48 -4.22 14.22
CA GLY A 15 -4.64 -4.32 15.67
C GLY A 15 -5.23 -5.67 16.08
N LEU A 16 -6.28 -6.13 15.39
CA LEU A 16 -6.88 -7.45 15.62
C LEU A 16 -5.89 -8.59 15.36
N ALA A 17 -5.17 -8.53 14.25
CA ALA A 17 -4.16 -9.55 13.95
C ALA A 17 -3.04 -9.59 14.99
N GLY A 18 -2.54 -8.43 15.42
CA GLY A 18 -1.56 -8.32 16.49
C GLY A 18 -2.06 -8.90 17.80
N ALA A 19 -3.31 -8.59 18.19
CA ALA A 19 -3.93 -9.13 19.42
C ALA A 19 -4.09 -10.67 19.35
N ILE A 20 -4.57 -11.22 18.23
CA ILE A 20 -4.74 -12.67 18.05
C ILE A 20 -3.39 -13.39 18.16
N LEU A 21 -2.34 -12.86 17.53
CA LEU A 21 -1.01 -13.47 17.60
C LEU A 21 -0.40 -13.41 19.01
N THR A 22 -0.55 -12.28 19.71
CA THR A 22 -0.05 -12.16 21.09
C THR A 22 -0.78 -13.09 22.05
N LEU A 23 -2.09 -13.29 21.89
CA LEU A 23 -2.86 -14.26 22.67
C LEU A 23 -2.43 -15.70 22.35
N GLY A 24 -2.24 -16.01 21.06
CA GLY A 24 -1.75 -17.32 20.63
C GLY A 24 -0.37 -17.66 21.20
N GLN A 25 0.52 -16.67 21.28
CA GLN A 25 1.84 -16.85 21.92
C GLN A 25 1.73 -17.10 23.44
N ARG A 26 0.83 -16.41 24.15
CA ARG A 26 0.64 -16.62 25.60
C ARG A 26 0.16 -18.04 25.95
N TRP A 27 -0.54 -18.69 25.02
CA TRP A 27 -1.09 -20.04 25.24
C TRP A 27 -0.28 -21.13 24.53
N ASP A 28 0.92 -20.79 24.03
CA ASP A 28 1.80 -21.68 23.26
C ASP A 28 1.13 -22.32 22.03
N MET A 29 0.11 -21.63 21.49
CA MET A 29 -0.68 -22.05 20.33
C MET A 29 -0.56 -21.03 19.16
N SER A 30 0.66 -20.61 18.86
CA SER A 30 0.93 -19.61 17.80
C SER A 30 0.37 -20.03 16.43
N TRP A 31 0.40 -21.34 16.09
CA TRP A 31 -0.19 -21.86 14.85
C TRP A 31 -1.71 -21.61 14.76
N ALA A 32 -2.44 -21.69 15.88
CA ALA A 32 -3.87 -21.42 15.92
C ALA A 32 -4.18 -19.94 15.66
N GLY A 33 -3.33 -19.03 16.14
CA GLY A 33 -3.43 -17.60 15.83
C GLY A 33 -3.32 -17.33 14.33
N PHE A 34 -2.34 -17.91 13.65
CA PHE A 34 -2.22 -17.81 12.19
C PHE A 34 -3.41 -18.42 11.45
N LEU A 35 -3.88 -19.60 11.88
CA LEU A 35 -5.04 -20.26 11.28
C LEU A 35 -6.29 -19.37 11.36
N ILE A 36 -6.57 -18.76 12.50
CA ILE A 36 -7.71 -17.85 12.68
C ILE A 36 -7.60 -16.64 11.75
N ILE A 37 -6.41 -16.05 11.64
CA ILE A 37 -6.18 -14.88 10.75
C ILE A 37 -6.39 -15.27 9.29
N PHE A 38 -5.84 -16.41 8.82
CA PHE A 38 -5.98 -16.83 7.44
C PHE A 38 -7.42 -17.22 7.08
N LEU A 39 -8.11 -17.95 7.96
CA LEU A 39 -9.52 -18.29 7.75
C LEU A 39 -10.42 -17.03 7.77
N GLY A 40 -10.18 -16.12 8.70
CA GLY A 40 -10.88 -14.84 8.74
C GLY A 40 -10.66 -13.99 7.49
N ALA A 41 -9.42 -13.92 7.00
CA ALA A 41 -9.09 -13.23 5.77
C ALA A 41 -9.72 -13.89 4.53
N ALA A 42 -9.76 -15.22 4.48
CA ALA A 42 -10.43 -15.97 3.41
C ALA A 42 -11.94 -15.69 3.42
N ALA A 43 -12.60 -15.80 4.57
CA ALA A 43 -14.02 -15.52 4.71
C ALA A 43 -14.38 -14.07 4.31
N ALA A 44 -13.58 -13.09 4.75
CA ALA A 44 -13.76 -11.69 4.39
C ALA A 44 -13.63 -11.47 2.87
N ARG A 45 -12.66 -12.12 2.21
CA ARG A 45 -12.48 -12.04 0.75
C ARG A 45 -13.64 -12.70 -0.01
N MET A 46 -14.12 -13.85 0.47
CA MET A 46 -15.30 -14.50 -0.13
C MET A 46 -16.55 -13.62 -0.01
N GLY A 47 -16.78 -13.00 1.14
CA GLY A 47 -17.85 -12.01 1.32
C GLY A 47 -17.72 -10.81 0.40
N ALA A 48 -16.50 -10.27 0.24
CA ALA A 48 -16.25 -9.15 -0.67
C ALA A 48 -16.50 -9.52 -2.14
N THR A 49 -16.10 -10.71 -2.59
CA THR A 49 -16.33 -11.17 -3.97
C THR A 49 -17.80 -11.41 -4.26
N THR A 50 -18.57 -12.01 -3.32
CA THR A 50 -20.02 -12.18 -3.47
C THR A 50 -20.76 -10.84 -3.54
N TYR A 51 -20.35 -9.87 -2.69
CA TYR A 51 -20.90 -8.52 -2.73
C TYR A 51 -20.58 -7.81 -4.05
N GLN A 52 -19.32 -7.92 -4.53
CA GLN A 52 -18.91 -7.33 -5.80
C GLN A 52 -19.67 -7.94 -6.99
N ALA A 53 -19.90 -9.25 -6.99
CA ALA A 53 -20.72 -9.93 -8.01
C ALA A 53 -22.17 -9.44 -7.99
N HIS A 54 -22.71 -9.09 -6.82
CA HIS A 54 -24.05 -8.49 -6.72
C HIS A 54 -24.07 -7.06 -7.28
N VAL A 55 -23.10 -6.23 -6.92
CA VAL A 55 -22.98 -4.83 -7.40
C VAL A 55 -22.77 -4.78 -8.91
N SER A 56 -21.95 -5.67 -9.48
CA SER A 56 -21.68 -5.72 -10.93
C SER A 56 -22.93 -6.04 -11.75
N ARG A 57 -23.92 -6.74 -11.19
CA ARG A 57 -25.21 -7.00 -11.84
C ARG A 57 -26.11 -5.76 -11.89
N LEU A 58 -25.92 -4.81 -10.96
CA LEU A 58 -26.72 -3.59 -10.86
C LEU A 58 -26.18 -2.46 -11.76
N MET A 59 -24.91 -2.54 -12.15
CA MET A 59 -24.29 -1.57 -13.06
C MET A 59 -24.26 -2.15 -14.47
N PRO A 60 -25.04 -1.65 -15.43
CA PRO A 60 -24.91 -2.08 -16.82
C PRO A 60 -23.49 -1.74 -17.29
N MET A 61 -22.69 -2.76 -17.58
CA MET A 61 -21.40 -2.54 -18.24
C MET A 61 -21.67 -1.86 -19.58
N HIS A 62 -21.22 -0.62 -19.71
CA HIS A 62 -21.09 -0.01 -21.03
C HIS A 62 -20.19 -0.97 -21.83
N ARG A 63 -20.75 -1.57 -22.89
CA ARG A 63 -19.95 -2.44 -23.77
C ARG A 63 -18.89 -1.55 -24.38
N LEU A 64 -17.66 -1.69 -23.89
CA LEU A 64 -16.51 -1.19 -24.60
C LEU A 64 -16.46 -1.96 -25.94
N ASP A 65 -16.63 -1.23 -27.03
CA ASP A 65 -16.56 -1.81 -28.38
C ASP A 65 -15.21 -2.52 -28.54
N ALA A 66 -15.29 -3.79 -28.91
CA ALA A 66 -14.24 -4.73 -29.29
C ALA A 66 -13.05 -4.90 -28.33
N PRO A 67 -12.65 -6.15 -28.03
CA PRO A 67 -11.46 -6.44 -27.23
C PRO A 67 -10.23 -6.03 -28.06
N HIS A 68 -9.73 -4.84 -27.80
CA HIS A 68 -8.43 -4.44 -28.31
C HIS A 68 -7.39 -5.34 -27.64
N GLY A 69 -6.77 -6.25 -28.43
CA GLY A 69 -5.74 -7.14 -27.91
C GLY A 69 -4.59 -6.36 -27.28
N PHE A 70 -3.83 -6.99 -26.37
CA PHE A 70 -2.68 -6.40 -25.69
C PHE A 70 -1.71 -5.68 -26.64
N ARG A 71 -1.54 -6.21 -27.85
CA ARG A 71 -0.72 -5.60 -28.90
C ARG A 71 -1.29 -4.24 -29.37
N HIS A 72 -2.61 -4.14 -29.51
CA HIS A 72 -3.28 -2.89 -29.89
C HIS A 72 -3.19 -1.87 -28.75
N PHE A 73 -3.39 -2.31 -27.49
CA PHE A 73 -3.17 -1.47 -26.32
C PHE A 73 -1.73 -0.93 -26.29
N TRP A 74 -0.72 -1.78 -26.53
CA TRP A 74 0.68 -1.38 -26.51
C TRP A 74 1.07 -0.43 -27.65
N THR A 75 0.45 -0.55 -28.80
CA THR A 75 0.70 0.34 -29.95
C THR A 75 -0.06 1.65 -29.84
N HIS A 76 -1.25 1.69 -29.23
CA HIS A 76 -2.10 2.87 -29.09
C HIS A 76 -1.94 3.60 -27.75
N ALA A 77 -1.57 2.91 -26.67
CA ALA A 77 -1.06 3.53 -25.44
C ALA A 77 0.27 4.30 -25.66
N ALA A 78 0.69 4.40 -26.91
CA ALA A 78 1.93 4.99 -27.38
C ALA A 78 1.90 6.52 -27.47
N SER A 79 1.06 7.24 -26.72
CA SER A 79 1.46 8.58 -26.33
C SER A 79 2.75 8.43 -25.51
N GLY A 80 3.87 9.00 -25.93
CA GLY A 80 5.17 8.76 -25.31
C GLY A 80 5.18 9.01 -23.79
N ASP A 81 4.27 9.82 -23.29
CA ASP A 81 4.11 10.16 -21.87
C ASP A 81 3.45 9.02 -21.06
N PHE A 82 2.42 8.38 -21.58
CA PHE A 82 1.78 7.25 -20.89
C PHE A 82 2.70 6.02 -20.81
N ARG A 83 3.46 5.75 -21.87
CA ARG A 83 4.47 4.68 -21.85
C ARG A 83 5.57 4.94 -20.83
N ARG A 84 6.06 6.19 -20.74
CA ARG A 84 7.03 6.59 -19.69
C ARG A 84 6.47 6.41 -18.29
N PHE A 85 5.21 6.77 -18.09
CA PHE A 85 4.52 6.56 -16.82
C PHE A 85 4.40 5.08 -16.47
N LEU A 86 4.02 4.20 -17.40
CA LEU A 86 3.95 2.76 -17.18
C LEU A 86 5.31 2.16 -16.80
N LEU A 87 6.37 2.55 -17.53
CA LEU A 87 7.73 2.12 -17.21
C LEU A 87 8.18 2.60 -15.82
N PHE A 88 7.93 3.87 -15.51
CA PHE A 88 8.21 4.43 -14.19
C PHE A 88 7.47 3.67 -13.08
N SER A 89 6.17 3.50 -13.23
CA SER A 89 5.34 2.79 -12.25
C SER A 89 5.78 1.33 -12.09
N GLY A 90 6.07 0.64 -13.19
CA GLY A 90 6.55 -0.75 -13.17
C GLY A 90 7.91 -0.88 -12.49
N LEU A 91 8.88 -0.04 -12.81
CA LEU A 91 10.21 -0.04 -12.18
C LEU A 91 10.14 0.31 -10.69
N MET A 92 9.30 1.29 -10.32
CA MET A 92 9.10 1.67 -8.92
C MET A 92 8.51 0.51 -8.12
N HIS A 93 7.45 -0.14 -8.60
CA HIS A 93 6.87 -1.29 -7.92
C HIS A 93 7.82 -2.48 -7.88
N PHE A 94 8.57 -2.72 -8.95
CA PHE A 94 9.59 -3.78 -8.99
C PHE A 94 10.65 -3.56 -7.90
N ALA A 95 11.20 -2.36 -7.79
CA ALA A 95 12.21 -2.03 -6.79
C ALA A 95 11.69 -2.22 -5.35
N VAL A 96 10.44 -1.79 -5.11
CA VAL A 96 9.80 -1.93 -3.79
C VAL A 96 9.50 -3.39 -3.46
N LEU A 97 8.95 -4.16 -4.40
CA LEU A 97 8.66 -5.57 -4.19
C LEU A 97 9.94 -6.41 -4.03
N LEU A 98 11.02 -6.00 -4.67
CA LEU A 98 12.33 -6.64 -4.49
C LEU A 98 12.86 -6.46 -3.07
N SER A 99 12.72 -5.27 -2.49
CA SER A 99 13.24 -4.96 -1.15
C SER A 99 12.27 -5.30 0.00
N GLY A 100 10.96 -5.27 -0.24
CA GLY A 100 9.92 -5.39 0.78
C GLY A 100 10.05 -6.61 1.70
N PRO A 101 10.19 -7.84 1.20
CA PRO A 101 10.35 -9.04 2.04
C PRO A 101 11.56 -8.98 2.96
N PHE A 102 12.65 -8.37 2.52
CA PHE A 102 13.89 -8.27 3.30
C PHE A 102 13.74 -7.34 4.52
N PHE A 103 12.93 -6.29 4.44
CA PHE A 103 12.64 -5.46 5.60
C PHE A 103 11.94 -6.24 6.71
N VAL A 104 10.98 -7.09 6.38
CA VAL A 104 10.29 -7.93 7.35
C VAL A 104 11.27 -8.88 8.03
N MET A 105 12.11 -9.55 7.25
CA MET A 105 13.14 -10.45 7.79
C MET A 105 14.12 -9.71 8.70
N TYR A 106 14.62 -8.56 8.29
CA TYR A 106 15.53 -7.72 9.05
C TYR A 106 14.93 -7.34 10.42
N LEU A 107 13.69 -6.84 10.45
CA LEU A 107 13.04 -6.39 11.68
C LEU A 107 12.74 -7.55 12.65
N LEU A 108 12.20 -8.67 12.14
CA LEU A 108 11.78 -9.78 12.99
C LEU A 108 12.92 -10.74 13.34
N ARG A 109 13.84 -11.00 12.39
CA ARG A 109 14.92 -11.97 12.57
C ARG A 109 16.20 -11.34 13.12
N ASP A 110 16.67 -10.25 12.49
CA ASP A 110 17.98 -9.69 12.82
C ASP A 110 17.88 -8.72 14.01
N LEU A 111 16.82 -7.90 14.09
CA LEU A 111 16.55 -7.02 15.25
C LEU A 111 15.74 -7.70 16.36
N HIS A 112 15.31 -8.95 16.16
CA HIS A 112 14.53 -9.73 17.15
C HIS A 112 13.29 -9.02 17.69
N TRP A 113 12.60 -8.23 16.84
CA TRP A 113 11.40 -7.52 17.25
C TRP A 113 10.24 -8.48 17.56
N SER A 114 9.50 -8.15 18.61
CA SER A 114 8.22 -8.81 18.88
C SER A 114 7.19 -8.47 17.78
N TYR A 115 6.19 -9.33 17.62
CA TYR A 115 5.08 -9.05 16.70
C TYR A 115 4.34 -7.75 17.02
N LEU A 116 4.29 -7.37 18.31
CA LEU A 116 3.68 -6.11 18.74
C LEU A 116 4.50 -4.89 18.26
N GLN A 117 5.82 -4.95 18.39
CA GLN A 117 6.71 -3.89 17.87
C GLN A 117 6.59 -3.76 16.35
N TYR A 118 6.56 -4.89 15.64
CA TYR A 118 6.34 -4.90 14.19
C TYR A 118 4.96 -4.33 13.81
N ALA A 119 3.90 -4.70 14.53
CA ALA A 119 2.56 -4.14 14.33
C ALA A 119 2.52 -2.63 14.58
N GLY A 120 3.20 -2.14 15.63
CA GLY A 120 3.35 -0.70 15.89
C GLY A 120 4.09 0.03 14.77
N TRP A 121 5.15 -0.59 14.24
CA TRP A 121 5.89 -0.06 13.11
C TRP A 121 5.00 0.04 11.85
N MET A 122 4.24 -0.99 11.50
CA MET A 122 3.27 -0.96 10.40
C MET A 122 2.17 0.08 10.64
N ALA A 123 1.66 0.18 11.87
CA ALA A 123 0.64 1.16 12.24
C ALA A 123 1.12 2.60 12.05
N SER A 124 2.41 2.91 12.32
CA SER A 124 2.96 4.24 12.14
C SER A 124 2.82 4.74 10.70
N SER A 125 3.10 3.88 9.72
CA SER A 125 2.93 4.19 8.30
C SER A 125 1.46 4.40 7.91
N ILE A 126 0.55 3.58 8.43
CA ILE A 126 -0.90 3.71 8.18
C ILE A 126 -1.43 5.03 8.74
N VAL A 127 -1.04 5.38 9.98
CA VAL A 127 -1.40 6.66 10.61
C VAL A 127 -0.87 7.83 9.78
N ALA A 128 0.38 7.78 9.36
CA ALA A 128 0.98 8.80 8.52
C ALA A 128 0.23 9.00 7.20
N GLN A 129 -0.12 7.91 6.52
CA GLN A 129 -0.93 7.95 5.29
C GLN A 129 -2.29 8.60 5.56
N PHE A 130 -2.98 8.18 6.62
CA PHE A 130 -4.28 8.75 6.98
C PHE A 130 -4.24 10.26 7.20
N LEU A 131 -3.22 10.74 7.93
CA LEU A 131 -3.05 12.16 8.23
C LEU A 131 -2.69 13.00 7.01
N THR A 132 -1.94 12.43 6.07
CA THR A 132 -1.31 13.19 4.97
C THR A 132 -2.05 13.09 3.63
N LEU A 133 -3.02 12.18 3.47
CA LEU A 133 -3.84 12.09 2.24
C LEU A 133 -4.55 13.39 1.88
N GLY A 134 -5.08 14.13 2.85
CA GLY A 134 -5.74 15.42 2.62
C GLY A 134 -4.77 16.52 2.15
N PRO A 135 -3.66 16.75 2.83
CA PRO A 135 -2.57 17.62 2.38
C PRO A 135 -2.06 17.28 0.98
N TRP A 136 -1.78 16.01 0.69
CA TRP A 136 -1.32 15.58 -0.64
C TRP A 136 -2.36 15.81 -1.73
N GLY A 137 -3.67 15.61 -1.43
CA GLY A 137 -4.75 15.96 -2.36
C GLY A 137 -4.71 17.43 -2.74
N ARG A 138 -4.57 18.34 -1.77
CA ARG A 138 -4.47 19.79 -2.03
C ARG A 138 -3.22 20.18 -2.84
N ILE A 139 -2.11 19.47 -2.61
CA ILE A 139 -0.88 19.68 -3.41
C ILE A 139 -1.10 19.22 -4.85
N GLY A 140 -1.72 18.05 -5.04
CA GLY A 140 -2.07 17.55 -6.37
C GLY A 140 -3.00 18.48 -7.13
N ASP A 141 -4.03 19.01 -6.46
CA ASP A 141 -4.99 19.97 -7.05
C ASP A 141 -4.32 21.30 -7.43
N ARG A 142 -3.33 21.75 -6.65
CA ARG A 142 -2.66 23.04 -6.87
C ARG A 142 -1.53 22.97 -7.88
N TYR A 143 -0.70 21.94 -7.83
CA TYR A 143 0.55 21.83 -8.60
C TYR A 143 0.47 20.76 -9.69
N GLY A 144 -0.60 20.01 -9.74
CA GLY A 144 -0.82 18.91 -10.67
C GLY A 144 -0.19 17.58 -10.25
N ASN A 145 -0.73 16.51 -10.81
CA ASN A 145 -0.33 15.14 -10.45
C ASN A 145 1.12 14.79 -10.86
N ARG A 146 1.65 15.42 -11.91
CA ARG A 146 3.06 15.27 -12.32
C ARG A 146 4.03 15.78 -11.25
N ALA A 147 3.75 16.96 -10.69
CA ALA A 147 4.58 17.54 -9.64
C ALA A 147 4.51 16.70 -8.35
N LEU A 148 3.30 16.24 -7.98
CA LEU A 148 3.08 15.35 -6.86
C LEU A 148 3.89 14.04 -7.00
N LEU A 149 3.85 13.39 -8.16
CA LEU A 149 4.63 12.19 -8.44
C LEU A 149 6.14 12.45 -8.38
N GLY A 150 6.61 13.56 -8.97
CA GLY A 150 8.01 13.93 -8.95
C GLY A 150 8.56 14.12 -7.53
N MET A 151 7.83 14.87 -6.70
CA MET A 151 8.21 15.13 -5.29
C MET A 151 8.25 13.83 -4.47
N THR A 152 7.21 13.02 -4.56
CA THR A 152 7.10 11.80 -3.75
C THR A 152 8.04 10.70 -4.25
N ALA A 153 8.14 10.49 -5.56
CA ALA A 153 9.02 9.47 -6.13
C ALA A 153 10.50 9.76 -5.86
N SER A 154 10.93 11.02 -5.89
CA SER A 154 12.32 11.39 -5.57
C SER A 154 12.68 11.13 -4.11
N ALA A 155 11.71 11.10 -3.21
CA ALA A 155 11.93 10.84 -1.79
C ALA A 155 12.00 9.32 -1.45
N VAL A 156 11.38 8.44 -2.26
CA VAL A 156 11.35 6.99 -1.99
C VAL A 156 12.73 6.36 -1.83
N PRO A 157 13.77 6.66 -2.65
CA PRO A 157 15.08 6.03 -2.51
C PRO A 157 15.79 6.33 -1.19
N PHE A 158 15.45 7.42 -0.52
CA PHE A 158 16.05 7.80 0.77
C PHE A 158 15.48 7.01 1.95
N LEU A 159 14.30 6.40 1.81
CA LEU A 159 13.69 5.63 2.89
C LEU A 159 14.54 4.43 3.34
N PRO A 160 15.05 3.57 2.45
CA PRO A 160 15.93 2.47 2.87
C PRO A 160 17.21 2.94 3.56
N MET A 161 17.73 4.12 3.17
CA MET A 161 18.95 4.66 3.79
C MET A 161 18.74 4.97 5.28
N GLY A 162 17.52 5.34 5.69
CA GLY A 162 17.20 5.56 7.09
C GLY A 162 17.42 4.32 7.96
N TYR A 163 17.23 3.12 7.42
CA TYR A 163 17.43 1.85 8.14
C TYR A 163 18.92 1.52 8.38
N LEU A 164 19.82 2.19 7.66
CA LEU A 164 21.27 2.04 7.85
C LEU A 164 21.84 2.95 8.95
N LEU A 165 21.06 3.96 9.38
CA LEU A 165 21.55 4.97 10.32
C LEU A 165 21.40 4.54 11.79
N SER A 166 20.40 3.76 12.14
CA SER A 166 20.15 3.33 13.52
C SER A 166 19.20 2.14 13.58
N GLU A 167 19.45 1.24 14.53
CA GLU A 167 18.59 0.09 14.83
C GLU A 167 17.57 0.40 15.95
N HIS A 168 17.59 1.63 16.49
CA HIS A 168 16.72 2.00 17.59
C HIS A 168 15.25 2.02 17.16
N TYR A 169 14.38 1.35 17.92
CA TYR A 169 12.96 1.18 17.61
C TYR A 169 12.23 2.47 17.26
N LEU A 170 12.34 3.51 18.11
CA LEU A 170 11.67 4.80 17.89
C LEU A 170 12.17 5.52 16.64
N PHE A 171 13.46 5.36 16.30
CA PHE A 171 14.03 5.94 15.10
C PHE A 171 13.45 5.25 13.86
N LEU A 172 13.43 3.91 13.82
CA LEU A 172 12.88 3.15 12.70
C LEU A 172 11.37 3.34 12.55
N LEU A 173 10.65 3.52 13.67
CA LEU A 173 9.23 3.90 13.67
C LEU A 173 9.02 5.27 13.01
N THR A 174 9.90 6.24 13.30
CA THR A 174 9.87 7.57 12.68
C THR A 174 10.18 7.50 11.19
N VAL A 175 11.19 6.73 10.78
CA VAL A 175 11.52 6.51 9.36
C VAL A 175 10.32 5.91 8.62
N ASN A 176 9.66 4.91 9.20
CA ASN A 176 8.47 4.30 8.59
C ASN A 176 7.27 5.24 8.56
N PHE A 177 7.13 6.12 9.55
CA PHE A 177 6.11 7.17 9.54
C PHE A 177 6.31 8.11 8.34
N PHE A 178 7.53 8.61 8.12
CA PHE A 178 7.85 9.41 6.93
C PHE A 178 7.68 8.60 5.62
N GLY A 179 7.99 7.31 5.65
CA GLY A 179 7.66 6.39 4.57
C GLY A 179 6.16 6.42 4.24
N GLY A 180 5.30 6.35 5.25
CA GLY A 180 3.85 6.45 5.10
C GLY A 180 3.41 7.78 4.48
N VAL A 181 4.03 8.90 4.89
CA VAL A 181 3.79 10.23 4.28
C VAL A 181 4.07 10.21 2.78
N ILE A 182 5.24 9.72 2.39
CA ILE A 182 5.69 9.67 0.99
C ILE A 182 4.80 8.72 0.17
N TRP A 183 4.49 7.54 0.70
CA TRP A 183 3.64 6.56 0.05
C TRP A 183 2.20 7.05 -0.16
N ALA A 184 1.65 7.85 0.75
CA ALA A 184 0.33 8.45 0.57
C ALA A 184 0.27 9.36 -0.67
N GLY A 185 1.28 10.22 -0.83
CA GLY A 185 1.36 11.11 -1.99
C GLY A 185 1.64 10.37 -3.30
N LEU A 186 2.56 9.39 -3.28
CA LEU A 186 2.88 8.57 -4.44
C LEU A 186 1.67 7.78 -4.94
N SER A 187 0.96 7.09 -4.03
CA SER A 187 -0.23 6.32 -4.37
C SER A 187 -1.35 7.18 -4.94
N LEU A 188 -1.56 8.37 -4.36
CA LEU A 188 -2.56 9.31 -4.84
C LEU A 188 -2.18 9.82 -6.25
N GLY A 189 -0.93 10.22 -6.44
CA GLY A 189 -0.43 10.70 -7.71
C GLY A 189 -0.49 9.66 -8.83
N LEU A 190 -0.14 8.39 -8.54
CA LEU A 190 -0.25 7.29 -9.48
C LEU A 190 -1.70 7.04 -9.91
N GLN A 191 -2.65 7.03 -8.96
CA GLN A 191 -4.06 6.82 -9.26
C GLN A 191 -4.63 7.97 -10.10
N ASN A 192 -4.37 9.21 -9.71
CA ASN A 192 -4.88 10.38 -10.41
C ASN A 192 -4.29 10.51 -11.82
N TYR A 193 -3.00 10.20 -12.00
CA TYR A 193 -2.36 10.27 -13.32
C TYR A 193 -2.99 9.30 -14.33
N VAL A 194 -3.40 8.11 -13.88
CA VAL A 194 -4.13 7.17 -14.76
C VAL A 194 -5.45 7.77 -15.22
N PHE A 195 -6.20 8.43 -14.33
CA PHE A 195 -7.47 9.06 -14.70
C PHE A 195 -7.29 10.29 -15.61
N ASP A 196 -6.21 11.04 -15.43
CA ASP A 196 -5.91 12.20 -16.29
C ASP A 196 -5.44 11.80 -17.70
N SER A 197 -5.00 10.55 -17.87
CA SER A 197 -4.44 10.04 -19.13
C SER A 197 -5.43 9.23 -19.99
N LEU A 198 -6.61 8.96 -19.45
CA LEU A 198 -7.72 8.28 -20.13
C LEU A 198 -8.71 9.28 -20.70
#